data_c4730e24fa9e59a086bf803832da541c
#
_entry.id   c4730e24fa9e59a086bf803832da541c
#
_cell.length_a   1.000
_cell.length_b   1.000
_cell.length_c   1.000
_cell.angle_alpha   90.00
_cell.angle_beta   90.00
_cell.angle_gamma   90.00
#
_symmetry.space_group_name_H-M   'P 1'
#
loop_
_entity.id
_entity.type
_entity.pdbx_description
1 polymer ?
#
loop_
_entity_poly.entity_id
_entity_poly.type
_entity_poly.pdbx_seq_one_letter_code
_entity_poly.pdbx_strand_id
1 'polypeptide(L)'
;MAFKIPVRDRVSTYPGRVVLTPVSGSADTYDMVRADMPIDEGTPINKALFDHKSDALVEDVIVYVSASGSDIDGDGSVDAPFKTIQKALDALPKNLNGYTVTVDVEAGTYNERVVCKGFIGGKLILGLNNRLVTIQGVDFDSCSFVEMNLNRITSATDSSLNLMRVMNGSNVYLNRSIIFDGVSRGGNGISATYNSTVSAVNGVTITVNNCTGSAVVATNGSQVSLYTIAGTNNLAGLYASVGGVITYETGSITSFLGDESTGGGRIWTGEASVLSVASVEG
;
A
#
# COMPACT_ATOMS: atom_id res chain seq x y z
N MET A 1 5.08 -14.03 0.17
CA MET A 1 5.40 -15.04 1.21
C MET A 1 4.09 -15.46 1.81
N ALA A 2 3.77 -16.75 1.83
CA ALA A 2 2.59 -17.21 2.56
C ALA A 2 2.79 -16.93 4.05
N PHE A 3 1.78 -16.41 4.71
CA PHE A 3 1.75 -16.26 6.15
C PHE A 3 1.82 -17.67 6.76
N LYS A 4 3.02 -18.12 7.11
CA LYS A 4 3.20 -19.43 7.73
C LYS A 4 3.13 -19.24 9.25
N ILE A 5 2.01 -19.63 9.84
CA ILE A 5 2.05 -19.96 11.26
C ILE A 5 3.01 -21.15 11.38
N PRO A 6 4.09 -21.04 12.18
CA PRO A 6 4.95 -22.18 12.41
C PRO A 6 4.15 -23.28 13.12
N VAL A 7 3.75 -24.30 12.35
CA VAL A 7 3.12 -25.49 12.92
C VAL A 7 4.25 -26.32 13.53
N ARG A 8 4.19 -26.54 14.83
CA ARG A 8 5.10 -27.44 15.52
C ARG A 8 4.47 -28.80 15.65
N ASP A 9 5.23 -29.82 15.34
CA ASP A 9 4.85 -31.18 15.68
C ASP A 9 4.84 -31.34 17.20
N ARG A 10 3.86 -32.07 17.68
CA ARG A 10 3.77 -32.40 19.09
C ARG A 10 4.84 -33.41 19.44
N VAL A 11 5.74 -33.06 20.36
CA VAL A 11 6.73 -33.98 20.91
C VAL A 11 6.10 -34.68 22.12
N SER A 12 6.09 -35.98 22.12
CA SER A 12 5.47 -36.79 23.16
C SER A 12 6.42 -37.87 23.67
N THR A 13 6.38 -38.11 24.97
CA THR A 13 7.12 -39.20 25.61
C THR A 13 6.56 -40.58 25.18
N TYR A 14 5.26 -40.64 24.86
CA TYR A 14 4.58 -41.89 24.46
C TYR A 14 3.75 -41.61 23.19
N PRO A 15 4.38 -41.53 21.99
CA PRO A 15 3.66 -41.24 20.74
C PRO A 15 2.62 -42.33 20.45
N GLY A 16 1.42 -41.91 20.06
CA GLY A 16 0.35 -42.80 19.65
C GLY A 16 -0.45 -43.48 20.79
N ARG A 17 -0.11 -43.17 22.05
CA ARG A 17 -0.91 -43.67 23.18
C ARG A 17 -2.29 -43.00 23.23
N VAL A 18 -3.33 -43.76 23.42
CA VAL A 18 -4.72 -43.31 23.60
C VAL A 18 -5.37 -43.96 24.81
N VAL A 19 -6.32 -43.28 25.43
CA VAL A 19 -7.24 -43.86 26.40
C VAL A 19 -8.61 -43.97 25.75
N LEU A 20 -9.23 -45.14 25.89
CA LEU A 20 -10.61 -45.40 25.50
C LEU A 20 -11.50 -45.24 26.72
N THR A 21 -12.43 -44.30 26.68
CA THR A 21 -13.41 -44.09 27.76
C THR A 21 -14.79 -44.54 27.26
N PRO A 22 -15.48 -45.45 27.97
CA PRO A 22 -16.84 -45.89 27.56
C PRO A 22 -17.79 -44.67 27.53
N VAL A 23 -18.56 -44.56 26.46
CA VAL A 23 -19.63 -43.57 26.36
C VAL A 23 -20.81 -44.01 27.19
N SER A 24 -21.23 -43.15 28.13
CA SER A 24 -22.37 -43.50 29.02
C SER A 24 -23.65 -43.81 28.20
N GLY A 25 -24.23 -44.97 28.45
CA GLY A 25 -25.45 -45.41 27.79
C GLY A 25 -25.24 -46.20 26.46
N SER A 26 -24.00 -46.52 26.09
CA SER A 26 -23.70 -47.37 24.93
C SER A 26 -22.80 -48.53 25.33
N ALA A 27 -23.15 -49.75 24.93
CA ALA A 27 -22.41 -50.96 25.32
C ALA A 27 -21.05 -51.09 24.58
N ASP A 28 -20.95 -50.56 23.36
CA ASP A 28 -19.81 -50.79 22.45
C ASP A 28 -19.21 -49.51 21.86
N THR A 29 -19.46 -48.36 22.47
CA THR A 29 -18.95 -47.07 22.02
C THR A 29 -17.97 -46.49 23.04
N TYR A 30 -16.81 -46.06 22.57
CA TYR A 30 -15.74 -45.48 23.37
C TYR A 30 -15.31 -44.17 22.79
N ASP A 31 -15.15 -43.14 23.64
CA ASP A 31 -14.42 -41.92 23.29
C ASP A 31 -12.92 -42.21 23.32
N MET A 32 -12.23 -41.87 22.26
CA MET A 32 -10.79 -42.02 22.14
C MET A 32 -10.08 -40.70 22.48
N VAL A 33 -9.40 -40.69 23.61
CA VAL A 33 -8.61 -39.53 24.05
C VAL A 33 -7.13 -39.86 23.98
N ARG A 34 -6.35 -38.94 23.46
CA ARG A 34 -4.90 -39.10 23.49
C ARG A 34 -4.38 -39.10 24.92
N ALA A 35 -3.54 -40.07 25.23
CA ALA A 35 -2.92 -40.24 26.54
C ALA A 35 -1.41 -40.17 26.48
N ASP A 36 -0.88 -39.54 25.41
CA ASP A 36 0.52 -39.25 25.31
C ASP A 36 0.89 -38.10 26.27
N MET A 37 2.08 -38.20 26.86
CA MET A 37 2.62 -37.12 27.68
C MET A 37 3.42 -36.18 26.79
N PRO A 38 2.90 -34.99 26.44
CA PRO A 38 3.66 -34.07 25.61
C PRO A 38 4.81 -33.46 26.42
N ILE A 39 5.99 -33.48 25.84
CA ILE A 39 7.14 -32.71 26.33
C ILE A 39 7.04 -31.28 25.79
N ASP A 40 6.48 -31.14 24.59
CA ASP A 40 6.18 -29.84 23.97
C ASP A 40 4.77 -29.92 23.37
N GLU A 41 3.93 -28.97 23.75
CA GLU A 41 2.59 -28.84 23.21
C GLU A 41 2.69 -28.36 21.75
N GLY A 42 2.24 -29.19 20.82
CA GLY A 42 2.16 -28.80 19.42
C GLY A 42 1.18 -27.62 19.20
N THR A 43 1.25 -27.03 18.04
CA THR A 43 0.30 -25.98 17.66
C THR A 43 -1.13 -26.52 17.67
N PRO A 44 -2.07 -25.91 18.44
CA PRO A 44 -3.46 -26.38 18.46
C PRO A 44 -4.07 -26.31 17.05
N ILE A 45 -4.77 -27.37 16.67
CA ILE A 45 -5.59 -27.36 15.46
C ILE A 45 -6.88 -26.60 15.81
N ASN A 46 -6.96 -25.36 15.42
CA ASN A 46 -8.12 -24.51 15.66
C ASN A 46 -8.55 -23.80 14.36
N LYS A 47 -9.64 -23.05 14.42
CA LYS A 47 -10.17 -22.31 13.27
C LYS A 47 -9.11 -21.41 12.61
N ALA A 48 -8.30 -20.72 13.41
CA ALA A 48 -7.25 -19.84 12.90
C ALA A 48 -6.19 -20.59 12.07
N LEU A 49 -5.84 -21.84 12.46
CA LEU A 49 -4.92 -22.66 11.68
C LEU A 49 -5.51 -23.06 10.32
N PHE A 50 -6.81 -23.30 10.25
CA PHE A 50 -7.49 -23.61 8.98
C PHE A 50 -7.80 -22.37 8.15
N ASP A 51 -8.13 -21.26 8.80
CA ASP A 51 -8.42 -20.00 8.13
C ASP A 51 -7.17 -19.46 7.38
N HIS A 52 -5.97 -19.77 7.87
CA HIS A 52 -4.71 -19.44 7.17
C HIS A 52 -4.31 -20.40 6.03
N LYS A 53 -5.13 -21.39 5.74
CA LYS A 53 -4.86 -22.33 4.62
C LYS A 53 -5.19 -21.77 3.24
N SER A 54 -5.95 -20.69 3.17
CA SER A 54 -6.13 -19.95 1.94
C SER A 54 -5.11 -18.79 1.89
N ASP A 55 -4.41 -18.62 0.77
CA ASP A 55 -3.60 -17.42 0.52
C ASP A 55 -4.47 -16.15 0.37
N ALA A 56 -5.72 -16.18 0.83
CA ALA A 56 -6.70 -15.11 0.72
C ALA A 56 -7.32 -14.80 2.09
N LEU A 57 -7.73 -13.56 2.29
CA LEU A 57 -8.43 -13.13 3.51
C LEU A 57 -9.82 -13.78 3.63
N VAL A 58 -10.30 -13.87 4.86
CA VAL A 58 -11.65 -14.37 5.21
C VAL A 58 -12.49 -13.31 5.93
N GLU A 59 -11.90 -12.18 6.31
CA GLU A 59 -12.55 -11.05 6.96
C GLU A 59 -11.72 -9.77 6.77
N ASP A 60 -12.27 -8.60 7.10
CA ASP A 60 -11.54 -7.34 7.16
C ASP A 60 -10.47 -7.38 8.24
N VAL A 61 -9.29 -6.85 7.95
CA VAL A 61 -8.11 -6.92 8.83
C VAL A 61 -7.56 -5.53 9.09
N ILE A 62 -7.18 -5.28 10.34
CA ILE A 62 -6.38 -4.11 10.72
C ILE A 62 -5.01 -4.60 11.21
N VAL A 63 -3.96 -4.03 10.63
CA VAL A 63 -2.57 -4.28 11.05
C VAL A 63 -1.98 -2.98 11.55
N TYR A 64 -1.40 -3.01 12.73
CA TYR A 64 -0.87 -1.81 13.40
C TYR A 64 0.62 -1.67 13.18
N VAL A 65 1.04 -0.41 12.92
CA VAL A 65 2.43 0.00 12.74
C VAL A 65 2.73 1.17 13.65
N SER A 66 3.80 1.05 14.43
CA SER A 66 4.32 2.09 15.33
C SER A 66 5.83 2.19 15.23
N ALA A 67 6.39 3.40 15.25
CA ALA A 67 7.83 3.61 15.26
C ALA A 67 8.51 2.97 16.50
N SER A 68 7.74 2.74 17.59
CA SER A 68 8.17 2.03 18.79
C SER A 68 7.95 0.51 18.74
N GLY A 69 7.33 0.00 17.66
CA GLY A 69 7.05 -1.42 17.46
C GLY A 69 8.29 -2.26 17.15
N SER A 70 8.08 -3.53 16.82
CA SER A 70 9.15 -4.49 16.51
C SER A 70 8.82 -5.26 15.22
N ASP A 71 9.78 -5.36 14.30
CA ASP A 71 9.66 -6.20 13.11
C ASP A 71 10.10 -7.65 13.37
N ILE A 72 10.65 -7.93 14.55
CA ILE A 72 11.10 -9.26 14.97
C ILE A 72 10.04 -9.92 15.85
N ASP A 73 9.57 -9.22 16.89
CA ASP A 73 8.67 -9.73 17.90
C ASP A 73 7.22 -9.26 17.71
N GLY A 74 6.99 -8.20 16.92
CA GLY A 74 5.66 -7.70 16.62
C GLY A 74 4.88 -8.67 15.71
N ASP A 75 3.59 -8.77 15.94
CA ASP A 75 2.66 -9.58 15.15
C ASP A 75 1.64 -8.73 14.37
N GLY A 76 1.71 -7.39 14.52
CA GLY A 76 0.82 -6.45 13.86
C GLY A 76 -0.50 -6.20 14.62
N SER A 77 -0.65 -6.74 15.82
CA SER A 77 -1.75 -6.38 16.72
C SER A 77 -1.53 -5.00 17.35
N VAL A 78 -2.56 -4.44 17.98
CA VAL A 78 -2.47 -3.17 18.69
C VAL A 78 -1.46 -3.20 19.84
N ASP A 79 -1.32 -4.35 20.49
CA ASP A 79 -0.41 -4.55 21.64
C ASP A 79 1.03 -4.88 21.22
N ALA A 80 1.21 -5.42 20.01
CA ALA A 80 2.51 -5.79 19.44
C ALA A 80 2.66 -5.32 17.98
N PRO A 81 2.63 -3.99 17.70
CA PRO A 81 2.66 -3.46 16.37
C PRO A 81 4.00 -3.74 15.66
N PHE A 82 3.96 -3.80 14.33
CA PHE A 82 5.18 -3.78 13.54
C PHE A 82 5.88 -2.41 13.64
N LYS A 83 7.20 -2.42 13.45
CA LYS A 83 7.99 -1.18 13.46
C LYS A 83 7.93 -0.45 12.14
N THR A 84 7.89 -1.19 11.02
CA THR A 84 7.91 -0.63 9.67
C THR A 84 6.63 -0.92 8.92
N ILE A 85 6.25 0.01 8.03
CA ILE A 85 5.10 -0.15 7.14
C ILE A 85 5.36 -1.31 6.16
N GLN A 86 6.61 -1.45 5.69
CA GLN A 86 6.97 -2.53 4.79
C GLN A 86 6.75 -3.90 5.42
N LYS A 87 7.12 -4.07 6.69
CA LYS A 87 6.91 -5.33 7.41
C LYS A 87 5.41 -5.69 7.52
N ALA A 88 4.56 -4.70 7.79
CA ALA A 88 3.12 -4.90 7.81
C ALA A 88 2.60 -5.37 6.44
N LEU A 89 3.02 -4.73 5.36
CA LEU A 89 2.63 -5.11 3.98
C LEU A 89 3.17 -6.49 3.58
N ASP A 90 4.36 -6.86 4.03
CA ASP A 90 4.96 -8.17 3.73
C ASP A 90 4.28 -9.32 4.48
N ALA A 91 3.69 -9.02 5.62
CA ALA A 91 2.94 -9.98 6.42
C ALA A 91 1.55 -10.29 5.84
N LEU A 92 1.01 -9.43 4.95
CA LEU A 92 -0.34 -9.56 4.41
C LEU A 92 -0.41 -10.49 3.20
N PRO A 93 -1.51 -11.26 3.05
CA PRO A 93 -1.79 -11.98 1.83
C PRO A 93 -2.04 -11.00 0.69
N LYS A 94 -1.62 -11.36 -0.53
CA LYS A 94 -1.76 -10.48 -1.69
C LYS A 94 -3.16 -10.53 -2.31
N ASN A 95 -3.87 -11.65 -2.18
CA ASN A 95 -5.28 -11.73 -2.53
C ASN A 95 -6.14 -11.36 -1.31
N LEU A 96 -6.83 -10.24 -1.41
CA LEU A 96 -7.67 -9.71 -0.33
C LEU A 96 -9.09 -10.29 -0.34
N ASN A 97 -9.45 -11.11 -1.33
CA ASN A 97 -10.69 -11.89 -1.41
C ASN A 97 -11.99 -11.09 -1.15
N GLY A 98 -12.03 -9.85 -1.61
CA GLY A 98 -13.18 -8.95 -1.42
C GLY A 98 -13.15 -8.14 -0.13
N TYR A 99 -12.23 -8.43 0.78
CA TYR A 99 -12.12 -7.77 2.08
C TYR A 99 -11.25 -6.53 2.05
N THR A 100 -11.35 -5.76 3.13
CA THR A 100 -10.54 -4.56 3.36
C THR A 100 -9.40 -4.88 4.33
N VAL A 101 -8.19 -4.47 3.95
CA VAL A 101 -7.06 -4.42 4.87
C VAL A 101 -6.75 -2.97 5.18
N THR A 102 -6.65 -2.65 6.46
CA THR A 102 -6.19 -1.34 6.94
C THR A 102 -4.83 -1.49 7.60
N VAL A 103 -3.83 -0.85 7.04
CA VAL A 103 -2.53 -0.67 7.70
C VAL A 103 -2.63 0.62 8.51
N ASP A 104 -2.91 0.49 9.81
CA ASP A 104 -3.03 1.61 10.74
C ASP A 104 -1.63 2.05 11.19
N VAL A 105 -1.16 3.14 10.60
CA VAL A 105 0.18 3.67 10.86
C VAL A 105 0.07 4.78 11.91
N GLU A 106 0.76 4.62 13.03
CA GLU A 106 0.87 5.64 14.06
C GLU A 106 1.59 6.90 13.51
N ALA A 107 1.22 8.07 14.06
CA ALA A 107 1.87 9.33 13.69
C ALA A 107 3.39 9.26 13.92
N GLY A 108 4.17 9.66 12.92
CA GLY A 108 5.63 9.61 13.01
C GLY A 108 6.34 9.72 11.67
N THR A 109 7.65 9.63 11.74
CA THR A 109 8.51 9.58 10.56
C THR A 109 9.10 8.18 10.41
N TYR A 110 8.79 7.54 9.29
CA TYR A 110 9.27 6.21 8.93
C TYR A 110 10.29 6.37 7.81
N ASN A 111 11.55 6.13 8.13
CA ASN A 111 12.67 6.31 7.19
C ASN A 111 12.75 5.14 6.21
N GLU A 112 11.68 4.89 5.48
CA GLU A 112 11.57 3.80 4.53
C GLU A 112 10.90 4.24 3.22
N ARG A 113 11.24 3.52 2.15
CA ARG A 113 10.47 3.52 0.91
C ARG A 113 9.54 2.30 0.95
N VAL A 114 8.26 2.56 0.88
CA VAL A 114 7.21 1.52 1.00
C VAL A 114 6.92 0.94 -0.38
N VAL A 115 6.86 -0.38 -0.50
CA VAL A 115 6.53 -1.08 -1.75
C VAL A 115 5.25 -1.89 -1.55
N CYS A 116 4.16 -1.42 -2.13
CA CYS A 116 2.89 -2.14 -2.22
C CYS A 116 2.86 -2.90 -3.54
N LYS A 117 2.97 -4.23 -3.51
CA LYS A 117 3.02 -5.04 -4.72
C LYS A 117 2.03 -6.19 -4.70
N GLY A 118 1.24 -6.27 -5.79
CA GLY A 118 0.37 -7.43 -6.06
C GLY A 118 -0.84 -7.57 -5.15
N PHE A 119 -1.31 -6.50 -4.50
CA PHE A 119 -2.55 -6.53 -3.73
C PHE A 119 -3.76 -6.47 -4.64
N ILE A 120 -4.52 -7.56 -4.69
CA ILE A 120 -5.64 -7.74 -5.60
C ILE A 120 -6.90 -8.26 -4.88
N GLY A 121 -8.05 -8.10 -5.54
CA GLY A 121 -9.30 -8.73 -5.10
C GLY A 121 -9.93 -8.12 -3.86
N GLY A 122 -9.59 -6.91 -3.47
CA GLY A 122 -10.14 -6.20 -2.32
C GLY A 122 -9.59 -4.78 -2.21
N LYS A 123 -9.64 -4.19 -1.02
CA LYS A 123 -9.20 -2.83 -0.75
C LYS A 123 -8.04 -2.81 0.26
N LEU A 124 -6.94 -2.17 -0.11
CA LEU A 124 -5.87 -1.83 0.84
C LEU A 124 -6.00 -0.37 1.25
N ILE A 125 -6.09 -0.09 2.55
CA ILE A 125 -6.03 1.25 3.12
C ILE A 125 -4.67 1.44 3.78
N LEU A 126 -3.89 2.41 3.29
CA LEU A 126 -2.57 2.72 3.82
C LEU A 126 -2.60 4.01 4.64
N GLY A 127 -2.53 3.88 5.95
CA GLY A 127 -2.65 4.95 6.94
C GLY A 127 -4.11 5.32 7.26
N LEU A 128 -4.29 6.13 8.29
CA LEU A 128 -5.59 6.69 8.69
C LEU A 128 -5.61 8.23 8.57
N ASN A 129 -6.79 8.77 8.30
CA ASN A 129 -6.98 10.19 7.97
C ASN A 129 -6.54 11.21 9.03
N ASN A 130 -6.45 10.83 10.28
CA ASN A 130 -6.19 11.74 11.40
C ASN A 130 -4.74 11.70 11.92
N ARG A 131 -3.83 10.97 11.25
CA ARG A 131 -2.45 10.79 11.71
C ARG A 131 -1.47 11.47 10.76
N LEU A 132 -0.45 12.11 11.34
CA LEU A 132 0.64 12.72 10.58
C LEU A 132 1.76 11.71 10.37
N VAL A 133 1.82 11.15 9.18
CA VAL A 133 2.78 10.12 8.82
C VAL A 133 3.68 10.63 7.69
N THR A 134 4.98 10.55 7.88
CA THR A 134 6.01 10.89 6.88
C THR A 134 6.78 9.64 6.48
N ILE A 135 6.93 9.41 5.17
CA ILE A 135 7.76 8.33 4.59
C ILE A 135 8.71 8.88 3.53
N GLN A 136 9.68 8.09 3.08
CA GLN A 136 10.67 8.51 2.07
C GLN A 136 10.20 8.30 0.63
N GLY A 137 9.23 7.44 0.39
CA GLY A 137 8.67 7.18 -0.92
C GLY A 137 7.71 6.01 -0.90
N VAL A 138 6.93 5.87 -1.96
CA VAL A 138 6.01 4.74 -2.10
C VAL A 138 5.89 4.28 -3.55
N ASP A 139 5.86 2.97 -3.73
CA ASP A 139 5.63 2.30 -5.00
C ASP A 139 4.38 1.43 -4.92
N PHE A 140 3.49 1.58 -5.89
CA PHE A 140 2.34 0.72 -6.10
C PHE A 140 2.54 -0.04 -7.41
N ASP A 141 2.66 -1.36 -7.34
CA ASP A 141 2.89 -2.23 -8.49
C ASP A 141 1.83 -3.33 -8.54
N SER A 142 1.03 -3.36 -9.59
CA SER A 142 -0.01 -4.39 -9.79
C SER A 142 -1.02 -4.48 -8.64
N CYS A 143 -1.47 -3.33 -8.13
CA CYS A 143 -2.45 -3.24 -7.04
C CYS A 143 -3.83 -2.85 -7.58
N SER A 144 -4.87 -3.66 -7.31
CA SER A 144 -6.22 -3.43 -7.84
C SER A 144 -6.87 -2.15 -7.31
N PHE A 145 -6.75 -1.91 -6.00
CA PHE A 145 -7.29 -0.72 -5.35
C PHE A 145 -6.57 -0.42 -4.04
N VAL A 146 -5.97 0.75 -3.97
CA VAL A 146 -5.32 1.26 -2.76
C VAL A 146 -5.88 2.63 -2.41
N GLU A 147 -6.34 2.79 -1.18
CA GLU A 147 -6.64 4.09 -0.60
C GLU A 147 -5.44 4.56 0.23
N MET A 148 -4.84 5.68 -0.14
CA MET A 148 -3.69 6.23 0.53
C MET A 148 -4.08 7.43 1.40
N ASN A 149 -3.80 7.33 2.70
CA ASN A 149 -4.09 8.33 3.72
C ASN A 149 -2.84 8.91 4.40
N LEU A 150 -1.66 8.65 3.87
CA LEU A 150 -0.43 9.28 4.32
C LEU A 150 -0.43 10.76 3.97
N ASN A 151 0.20 11.61 4.79
CA ASN A 151 0.11 13.05 4.58
C ASN A 151 1.40 13.69 4.08
N ARG A 152 2.55 13.01 4.15
CA ARG A 152 3.81 13.51 3.63
C ARG A 152 4.71 12.42 3.09
N ILE A 153 5.27 12.67 1.93
CA ILE A 153 6.34 11.87 1.34
C ILE A 153 7.51 12.81 1.07
N THR A 154 8.68 12.49 1.63
CA THR A 154 9.86 13.32 1.48
C THR A 154 11.07 12.48 1.13
N SER A 155 11.77 12.82 0.06
CA SER A 155 12.97 12.08 -0.36
C SER A 155 14.12 12.35 0.61
N ALA A 156 14.73 11.29 1.13
CA ALA A 156 15.82 11.44 2.07
C ALA A 156 17.21 11.25 1.46
N THR A 157 17.38 10.35 0.50
CA THR A 157 18.72 9.90 0.11
C THR A 157 18.96 9.65 -1.37
N ASP A 158 17.94 9.36 -2.18
CA ASP A 158 18.12 8.99 -3.58
C ASP A 158 17.45 10.00 -4.53
N SER A 159 18.27 10.73 -5.27
CA SER A 159 17.85 11.78 -6.20
C SER A 159 17.24 11.27 -7.51
N SER A 160 17.26 9.98 -7.76
CA SER A 160 16.78 9.36 -9.01
C SER A 160 15.38 8.79 -8.91
N LEU A 161 14.88 8.57 -7.70
CA LEU A 161 13.60 7.90 -7.47
C LEU A 161 12.44 8.90 -7.37
N ASN A 162 11.34 8.59 -8.06
CA ASN A 162 10.09 9.34 -7.89
C ASN A 162 9.57 9.17 -6.46
N LEU A 163 8.92 10.21 -5.92
CA LEU A 163 8.37 10.14 -4.56
C LEU A 163 7.21 9.13 -4.46
N MET A 164 6.33 9.12 -5.46
CA MET A 164 5.30 8.10 -5.62
C MET A 164 5.36 7.52 -7.04
N ARG A 165 5.41 6.21 -7.15
CA ARG A 165 5.25 5.50 -8.42
C ARG A 165 3.99 4.64 -8.38
N VAL A 166 3.21 4.70 -9.44
CA VAL A 166 2.02 3.87 -9.63
C VAL A 166 2.14 3.21 -10.99
N MET A 167 2.24 1.88 -11.02
CA MET A 167 2.60 1.16 -12.23
C MET A 167 1.83 -0.15 -12.39
N ASN A 168 1.84 -0.66 -13.63
CA ASN A 168 1.31 -1.98 -13.98
C ASN A 168 -0.16 -2.16 -13.62
N GLY A 169 -1.01 -1.21 -14.04
CA GLY A 169 -2.46 -1.27 -13.81
C GLY A 169 -2.89 -1.01 -12.38
N SER A 170 -2.02 -0.44 -11.56
CA SER A 170 -2.38 -0.09 -10.18
C SER A 170 -3.39 1.06 -10.14
N ASN A 171 -4.32 0.99 -9.19
CA ASN A 171 -5.31 2.02 -8.95
C ASN A 171 -5.16 2.57 -7.52
N VAL A 172 -4.78 3.85 -7.43
CA VAL A 172 -4.49 4.54 -6.16
C VAL A 172 -5.41 5.72 -5.98
N TYR A 173 -6.07 5.76 -4.83
CA TYR A 173 -6.98 6.79 -4.42
C TYR A 173 -6.41 7.61 -3.27
N LEU A 174 -6.19 8.90 -3.50
CA LEU A 174 -5.66 9.84 -2.52
C LEU A 174 -6.82 10.45 -1.74
N ASN A 175 -7.03 10.00 -0.51
CA ASN A 175 -8.19 10.37 0.28
C ASN A 175 -7.92 11.50 1.27
N ARG A 176 -6.73 12.12 1.21
CA ARG A 176 -6.38 13.29 2.01
C ARG A 176 -5.34 14.15 1.32
N SER A 177 -5.22 15.39 1.80
CA SER A 177 -4.15 16.29 1.34
C SER A 177 -2.78 15.75 1.68
N ILE A 178 -1.90 15.71 0.67
CA ILE A 178 -0.57 15.12 0.74
C ILE A 178 0.45 16.13 0.25
N ILE A 179 1.60 16.17 0.92
CA ILE A 179 2.77 16.92 0.50
C ILE A 179 3.82 15.92 -0.02
N PHE A 180 4.18 16.08 -1.27
CA PHE A 180 5.34 15.44 -1.90
C PHE A 180 6.47 16.46 -1.94
N ASP A 181 7.57 16.18 -1.26
CA ASP A 181 8.70 17.09 -1.15
C ASP A 181 10.01 16.39 -1.55
N GLY A 182 10.50 16.70 -2.73
CA GLY A 182 11.72 16.10 -3.27
C GLY A 182 13.00 16.56 -2.57
N VAL A 183 12.93 17.62 -1.76
CA VAL A 183 14.09 18.21 -1.06
C VAL A 183 15.25 18.47 -2.04
N SER A 184 14.92 18.86 -3.29
CA SER A 184 15.85 19.04 -4.43
C SER A 184 16.65 17.77 -4.77
N ARG A 185 16.10 16.60 -4.48
CA ARG A 185 16.73 15.29 -4.71
C ARG A 185 15.81 14.23 -5.30
N GLY A 186 14.50 14.32 -5.07
CA GLY A 186 13.54 13.36 -5.63
C GLY A 186 13.38 13.55 -7.14
N GLY A 187 13.23 12.47 -7.90
CA GLY A 187 12.93 12.52 -9.33
C GLY A 187 11.61 13.23 -9.59
N ASN A 188 10.56 12.51 -10.03
CA ASN A 188 9.22 13.07 -10.13
C ASN A 188 8.49 13.01 -8.79
N GLY A 189 7.52 13.89 -8.58
CA GLY A 189 6.63 13.83 -7.44
C GLY A 189 5.71 12.61 -7.55
N ILE A 190 4.74 12.65 -8.44
CA ILE A 190 3.84 11.55 -8.76
C ILE A 190 4.16 11.03 -10.16
N SER A 191 4.30 9.73 -10.31
CA SER A 191 4.53 9.09 -11.61
C SER A 191 3.58 7.91 -11.80
N ALA A 192 2.62 8.04 -12.71
CA ALA A 192 1.71 6.97 -13.13
C ALA A 192 2.13 6.44 -14.49
N THR A 193 2.35 5.13 -14.60
CA THR A 193 2.83 4.46 -15.81
C THR A 193 2.11 3.14 -16.06
N TYR A 194 2.06 2.69 -17.31
CA TYR A 194 1.53 1.37 -17.70
C TYR A 194 0.07 1.15 -17.25
N ASN A 195 -0.86 1.96 -17.81
CA ASN A 195 -2.31 1.87 -17.59
C ASN A 195 -2.74 1.98 -16.12
N SER A 196 -2.00 2.76 -15.34
CA SER A 196 -2.29 2.96 -13.93
C SER A 196 -3.14 4.21 -13.71
N THR A 197 -3.83 4.26 -12.59
CA THR A 197 -4.72 5.36 -12.23
C THR A 197 -4.34 5.94 -10.87
N VAL A 198 -4.26 7.27 -10.80
CA VAL A 198 -4.20 8.02 -9.55
C VAL A 198 -5.39 8.97 -9.53
N SER A 199 -6.20 8.94 -8.49
CA SER A 199 -7.32 9.88 -8.32
C SER A 199 -7.35 10.45 -6.92
N ALA A 200 -7.74 11.70 -6.78
CA ALA A 200 -7.90 12.38 -5.51
C ALA A 200 -9.37 12.71 -5.25
N VAL A 201 -9.77 12.64 -3.98
CA VAL A 201 -11.10 13.06 -3.51
C VAL A 201 -11.30 14.57 -3.69
N ASN A 202 -12.54 14.98 -3.89
CA ASN A 202 -12.93 16.40 -3.88
C ASN A 202 -12.52 17.08 -2.56
N GLY A 203 -11.93 18.27 -2.69
CA GLY A 203 -11.45 19.05 -1.55
C GLY A 203 -10.04 18.66 -1.06
N VAL A 204 -9.42 17.65 -1.67
CA VAL A 204 -8.04 17.25 -1.35
C VAL A 204 -7.07 18.10 -2.15
N THR A 205 -6.06 18.64 -1.48
CA THR A 205 -4.94 19.36 -2.11
C THR A 205 -3.71 18.46 -2.19
N ILE A 206 -3.17 18.30 -3.39
CA ILE A 206 -1.91 17.61 -3.64
C ILE A 206 -0.84 18.66 -3.86
N THR A 207 0.13 18.73 -2.96
CA THR A 207 1.23 19.67 -3.03
C THR A 207 2.51 18.94 -3.44
N VAL A 208 3.18 19.42 -4.49
CA VAL A 208 4.42 18.81 -5.00
C VAL A 208 5.51 19.86 -5.09
N ASN A 209 6.57 19.70 -4.31
CA ASN A 209 7.66 20.67 -4.23
C ASN A 209 9.04 20.04 -4.46
N ASN A 210 9.96 20.85 -4.94
CA ASN A 210 11.40 20.57 -4.95
C ASN A 210 11.80 19.27 -5.66
N CYS A 211 11.05 18.88 -6.69
CA CYS A 211 11.37 17.70 -7.50
C CYS A 211 12.40 18.07 -8.59
N THR A 212 13.40 17.20 -8.77
CA THR A 212 14.39 17.34 -9.86
C THR A 212 13.87 16.87 -11.22
N GLY A 213 12.69 16.32 -11.26
CA GLY A 213 11.91 15.97 -12.44
C GLY A 213 10.59 16.73 -12.48
N SER A 214 9.56 16.13 -13.09
CA SER A 214 8.22 16.71 -13.17
C SER A 214 7.48 16.57 -11.84
N ALA A 215 6.62 17.53 -11.54
CA ALA A 215 5.76 17.40 -10.37
C ALA A 215 4.80 16.20 -10.51
N VAL A 216 4.15 16.08 -11.67
CA VAL A 216 3.25 14.94 -11.95
C VAL A 216 3.51 14.42 -13.36
N VAL A 217 3.58 13.10 -13.48
CA VAL A 217 3.80 12.38 -14.73
C VAL A 217 2.68 11.37 -14.96
N ALA A 218 2.10 11.36 -16.16
CA ALA A 218 1.22 10.29 -16.64
C ALA A 218 1.69 9.81 -18.02
N THR A 219 2.05 8.54 -18.12
CA THR A 219 2.54 7.97 -19.39
C THR A 219 1.96 6.58 -19.66
N ASN A 220 2.09 6.11 -20.90
CA ASN A 220 1.71 4.76 -21.29
C ASN A 220 0.24 4.43 -20.92
N GLY A 221 -0.69 5.28 -21.33
CA GLY A 221 -2.12 5.08 -21.11
C GLY A 221 -2.61 5.35 -19.67
N SER A 222 -1.76 5.86 -18.80
CA SER A 222 -2.12 6.11 -17.40
C SER A 222 -2.92 7.39 -17.21
N GLN A 223 -3.66 7.46 -16.11
CA GLN A 223 -4.50 8.60 -15.78
C GLN A 223 -4.18 9.14 -14.39
N VAL A 224 -4.07 10.46 -14.26
CA VAL A 224 -3.94 11.16 -13.00
C VAL A 224 -5.03 12.22 -12.92
N SER A 225 -5.95 12.07 -11.96
CA SER A 225 -7.08 12.97 -11.75
C SER A 225 -7.01 13.57 -10.36
N LEU A 226 -6.73 14.87 -10.27
CA LEU A 226 -6.55 15.58 -9.01
C LEU A 226 -7.65 16.64 -8.85
N TYR A 227 -7.97 16.98 -7.61
CA TYR A 227 -8.91 18.07 -7.35
C TYR A 227 -8.18 19.40 -7.29
N THR A 228 -7.36 19.61 -6.27
CA THR A 228 -6.52 20.79 -6.18
C THR A 228 -5.05 20.39 -6.23
N ILE A 229 -4.29 21.07 -7.10
CA ILE A 229 -2.86 20.87 -7.21
C ILE A 229 -2.12 22.15 -6.83
N ALA A 230 -1.02 22.01 -6.09
CA ALA A 230 -0.12 23.11 -5.74
C ALA A 230 1.33 22.64 -5.79
N GLY A 231 2.26 23.56 -5.94
CA GLY A 231 3.69 23.21 -5.85
C GLY A 231 4.63 24.25 -6.40
N THR A 232 5.89 24.14 -5.98
CA THR A 232 6.96 25.07 -6.35
C THR A 232 8.29 24.35 -6.51
N ASN A 233 9.23 24.97 -7.23
CA ASN A 233 10.61 24.52 -7.40
C ASN A 233 10.74 23.12 -8.02
N ASN A 234 9.84 22.74 -8.90
CA ASN A 234 9.97 21.53 -9.68
C ASN A 234 10.69 21.83 -11.00
N LEU A 235 11.43 20.86 -11.56
CA LEU A 235 12.07 21.05 -12.86
C LEU A 235 11.01 21.24 -13.96
N ALA A 236 10.00 20.37 -14.01
CA ALA A 236 8.85 20.53 -14.87
C ALA A 236 7.55 20.46 -14.04
N GLY A 237 6.46 21.01 -14.58
CA GLY A 237 5.15 20.95 -13.97
C GLY A 237 4.49 19.60 -14.19
N LEU A 238 3.49 19.56 -15.05
CA LEU A 238 2.75 18.36 -15.43
C LEU A 238 3.34 17.81 -16.73
N TYR A 239 3.53 16.51 -16.78
CA TYR A 239 4.03 15.83 -17.97
C TYR A 239 3.14 14.67 -18.37
N ALA A 240 2.51 14.75 -19.54
CA ALA A 240 1.70 13.68 -20.08
C ALA A 240 2.23 13.20 -21.43
N SER A 241 2.44 11.88 -21.61
CA SER A 241 2.94 11.33 -22.87
C SER A 241 2.41 9.93 -23.14
N VAL A 242 2.54 9.49 -24.39
CA VAL A 242 2.17 8.13 -24.83
C VAL A 242 0.74 7.76 -24.37
N GLY A 243 -0.23 8.64 -24.65
CA GLY A 243 -1.63 8.46 -24.28
C GLY A 243 -1.93 8.66 -22.77
N GLY A 244 -1.00 9.14 -22.00
CA GLY A 244 -1.24 9.51 -20.59
C GLY A 244 -2.15 10.74 -20.47
N VAL A 245 -2.94 10.82 -19.41
CA VAL A 245 -3.88 11.92 -19.18
C VAL A 245 -3.71 12.45 -17.77
N ILE A 246 -3.58 13.76 -17.63
CA ILE A 246 -3.61 14.46 -16.35
C ILE A 246 -4.79 15.42 -16.35
N THR A 247 -5.64 15.35 -15.32
CA THR A 247 -6.74 16.27 -15.08
C THR A 247 -6.66 16.85 -13.68
N TYR A 248 -6.98 18.14 -13.55
CA TYR A 248 -7.16 18.78 -12.24
C TYR A 248 -8.21 19.89 -12.34
N GLU A 249 -8.87 20.21 -11.24
CA GLU A 249 -9.92 21.22 -11.25
C GLU A 249 -9.38 22.62 -10.91
N THR A 250 -8.55 22.72 -9.90
CA THR A 250 -8.02 24.02 -9.42
C THR A 250 -6.56 23.94 -9.02
N GLY A 251 -5.93 25.11 -8.96
CA GLY A 251 -4.56 25.25 -8.49
C GLY A 251 -3.54 25.41 -9.60
N SER A 252 -2.28 25.45 -9.23
CA SER A 252 -1.15 25.58 -10.15
C SER A 252 0.15 25.03 -9.58
N ILE A 253 1.04 24.62 -10.47
CA ILE A 253 2.43 24.25 -10.14
C ILE A 253 3.37 25.25 -10.80
N THR A 254 4.26 25.84 -10.01
CA THR A 254 5.36 26.63 -10.53
C THR A 254 6.56 25.72 -10.80
N SER A 255 7.07 25.74 -12.01
CA SER A 255 8.19 24.93 -12.48
C SER A 255 9.07 25.70 -13.45
N PHE A 256 10.28 25.21 -13.72
CA PHE A 256 11.23 25.85 -14.64
C PHE A 256 10.83 25.65 -16.11
N LEU A 257 10.33 24.47 -16.47
CA LEU A 257 10.04 24.09 -17.86
C LEU A 257 8.55 24.19 -18.24
N GLY A 258 7.66 24.49 -17.26
CA GLY A 258 6.21 24.48 -17.48
C GLY A 258 5.61 23.10 -17.60
N ASP A 259 4.40 23.03 -18.18
CA ASP A 259 3.66 21.79 -18.44
C ASP A 259 3.93 21.31 -19.86
N GLU A 260 4.08 20.00 -20.03
CA GLU A 260 4.36 19.40 -21.34
C GLU A 260 3.41 18.24 -21.66
N SER A 261 2.97 18.16 -22.91
CA SER A 261 2.25 16.98 -23.40
C SER A 261 2.81 16.54 -24.76
N THR A 262 3.13 15.26 -24.91
CA THR A 262 3.75 14.69 -26.12
C THR A 262 3.16 13.32 -26.44
N GLY A 263 3.34 12.83 -27.66
CA GLY A 263 2.98 11.46 -28.02
C GLY A 263 1.50 11.07 -27.72
N GLY A 264 0.57 11.99 -27.91
CA GLY A 264 -0.86 11.79 -27.62
C GLY A 264 -1.23 11.94 -26.15
N GLY A 265 -0.31 12.39 -25.28
CA GLY A 265 -0.61 12.77 -23.90
C GLY A 265 -1.53 13.99 -23.83
N ARG A 266 -2.26 14.16 -22.74
CA ARG A 266 -3.21 15.26 -22.56
C ARG A 266 -3.20 15.79 -21.13
N ILE A 267 -3.24 17.11 -20.98
CA ILE A 267 -3.40 17.80 -19.70
C ILE A 267 -4.65 18.67 -19.79
N TRP A 268 -5.57 18.52 -18.83
CA TRP A 268 -6.84 19.22 -18.79
C TRP A 268 -7.02 19.92 -17.45
N THR A 269 -7.61 21.12 -17.50
CA THR A 269 -8.04 21.84 -16.30
C THR A 269 -9.57 21.88 -16.25
N GLY A 270 -10.17 21.84 -15.05
CA GLY A 270 -11.63 21.91 -14.88
C GLY A 270 -12.24 23.26 -15.22
N GLU A 271 -11.45 24.34 -15.21
CA GLU A 271 -11.86 25.61 -15.80
C GLU A 271 -11.69 25.48 -17.31
N ALA A 272 -12.81 25.59 -18.04
CA ALA A 272 -12.85 25.52 -19.49
C ALA A 272 -11.87 26.53 -20.13
N SER A 273 -10.64 26.10 -20.34
CA SER A 273 -9.66 26.92 -21.06
C SER A 273 -8.58 26.10 -21.74
N VAL A 274 -8.64 26.20 -23.04
CA VAL A 274 -7.53 26.25 -23.96
C VAL A 274 -6.52 25.10 -23.90
N LEU A 275 -6.76 24.15 -24.76
CA LEU A 275 -5.75 23.27 -25.33
C LEU A 275 -4.50 24.07 -25.74
N SER A 276 -3.43 24.02 -24.96
CA SER A 276 -2.12 24.29 -25.49
C SER A 276 -1.55 23.01 -26.08
N VAL A 277 -1.95 22.70 -27.29
CA VAL A 277 -1.26 21.71 -28.11
C VAL A 277 -0.04 22.43 -28.68
N ALA A 278 1.10 22.26 -28.06
CA ALA A 278 2.35 22.53 -28.74
C ALA A 278 2.58 21.38 -29.72
N SER A 279 2.13 21.55 -30.96
CA SER A 279 2.56 20.71 -32.07
C SER A 279 4.02 21.09 -32.37
N VAL A 280 4.95 20.21 -32.02
CA VAL A 280 6.27 20.26 -32.63
C VAL A 280 6.16 19.49 -33.93
N GLU A 281 5.98 20.20 -35.03
CA GLU A 281 6.29 19.71 -36.36
C GLU A 281 7.82 19.66 -36.51
N GLY A 282 8.33 18.51 -36.90
CA GLY A 282 9.71 18.29 -37.27
C GLY A 282 9.84 16.94 -37.94
#